data_fdf98d9884087114c67b2b4ac20a80f4
#
_entry.id   fdf98d9884087114c67b2b4ac20a80f4
#
_cell.length_a   1.000
_cell.length_b   1.000
_cell.length_c   1.000
_cell.angle_alpha   90.00
_cell.angle_beta   90.00
_cell.angle_gamma   90.00
#
_symmetry.space_group_name_H-M   'P 1'
#
loop_
_entity.id
_entity.type
_entity.pdbx_description
1 polymer ?
#
loop_
_entity_poly.entity_id
_entity_poly.type
_entity_poly.pdbx_seq_one_letter_code
_entity_poly.pdbx_strand_id
1 'polypeptide(L)'
;MRALLHVNGFTYGPLTPLLAYLMAFLGSVIGLQSASRARAAAGASRVRWLTMGSLALGGTAIWVMHFIAMLGFTVPGAEIRYDPVLTIASLVVAIAVTAVGLTLVVTRDGSTQALLLGGFITGTGVAGMHYLGMAALHMEPQKQYDLGTVAASEVIAVVGATAALWFAMRVRGLPAVIGAAIIMGAAITGMHYTGMEALHLSAATATDTTGWVAGMPTAAQNAPSGMSASELLTPLVVGISIATTVMLLIVAMAPTERELREEQRAIELATALRERTY
;
A
#
# COMPACT_ATOMS: atom_id res chain seq x y z
N MET A 1 3.51 -13.08 -35.07
CA MET A 1 4.14 -12.09 -34.18
C MET A 1 3.02 -11.22 -33.61
N ARG A 2 2.70 -11.32 -32.32
CA ARG A 2 1.70 -10.45 -31.70
C ARG A 2 2.32 -9.05 -31.58
N ALA A 3 1.62 -8.03 -32.06
CA ALA A 3 2.08 -6.65 -31.89
C ALA A 3 1.97 -6.28 -30.41
N LEU A 4 3.09 -5.92 -29.78
CA LEU A 4 3.11 -5.36 -28.45
C LEU A 4 2.56 -3.92 -28.53
N LEU A 5 1.58 -3.62 -27.68
CA LEU A 5 1.01 -2.28 -27.59
C LEU A 5 1.90 -1.41 -26.70
N HIS A 6 2.11 -0.17 -27.15
CA HIS A 6 2.87 0.80 -26.36
C HIS A 6 2.02 1.24 -25.17
N VAL A 7 2.54 1.04 -23.97
CA VAL A 7 1.91 1.42 -22.71
C VAL A 7 2.49 2.75 -22.26
N ASN A 8 1.65 3.71 -21.87
CA ASN A 8 2.10 4.95 -21.27
C ASN A 8 1.80 4.92 -19.75
N GLY A 9 2.83 4.79 -18.95
CA GLY A 9 2.73 4.82 -17.48
C GLY A 9 2.74 6.23 -16.88
N PHE A 10 2.95 7.27 -17.68
CA PHE A 10 3.17 8.64 -17.23
C PHE A 10 2.37 9.67 -18.03
N THR A 11 1.08 9.42 -18.24
CA THR A 11 0.19 10.30 -19.04
C THR A 11 0.17 11.74 -18.55
N TYR A 12 0.30 11.95 -17.23
CA TYR A 12 0.38 13.26 -16.61
C TYR A 12 1.82 13.68 -16.27
N GLY A 13 2.82 13.13 -16.98
CA GLY A 13 4.23 13.37 -16.71
C GLY A 13 4.64 12.93 -15.29
N PRO A 14 5.49 13.70 -14.58
CA PRO A 14 5.98 13.34 -13.25
C PRO A 14 4.94 13.54 -12.13
N LEU A 15 3.76 14.10 -12.41
CA LEU A 15 2.78 14.47 -11.38
C LEU A 15 2.28 13.24 -10.61
N THR A 16 1.83 12.20 -11.32
CA THR A 16 1.31 10.98 -10.66
C THR A 16 2.38 10.22 -9.89
N PRO A 17 3.62 10.01 -10.39
CA PRO A 17 4.69 9.44 -9.60
C PRO A 17 5.05 10.24 -8.35
N LEU A 18 5.09 11.58 -8.45
CA LEU A 18 5.39 12.44 -7.30
C LEU A 18 4.29 12.39 -6.25
N LEU A 19 3.02 12.44 -6.65
CA LEU A 19 1.89 12.30 -5.73
C LEU A 19 1.84 10.91 -5.10
N ALA A 20 2.08 9.87 -5.88
CA ALA A 20 2.16 8.51 -5.38
C ALA A 20 3.28 8.37 -4.32
N TYR A 21 4.48 8.86 -4.63
CA TYR A 21 5.59 8.87 -3.67
C TYR A 21 5.27 9.69 -2.41
N LEU A 22 4.62 10.84 -2.55
CA LEU A 22 4.21 11.67 -1.41
C LEU A 22 3.26 10.90 -0.48
N MET A 23 2.28 10.17 -1.02
CA MET A 23 1.37 9.34 -0.22
C MET A 23 2.10 8.19 0.45
N ALA A 24 3.04 7.53 -0.25
CA ALA A 24 3.90 6.51 0.34
C ALA A 24 4.73 7.07 1.51
N PHE A 25 5.29 8.25 1.36
CA PHE A 25 6.04 8.94 2.39
C PHE A 25 5.16 9.30 3.59
N LEU A 26 4.03 9.98 3.38
CA LEU A 26 3.12 10.41 4.45
C LEU A 26 2.57 9.23 5.25
N GLY A 27 2.09 8.19 4.55
CA GLY A 27 1.62 6.97 5.20
C GLY A 27 2.73 6.26 6.00
N SER A 28 3.97 6.29 5.51
CA SER A 28 5.14 5.75 6.22
C SER A 28 5.48 6.56 7.48
N VAL A 29 5.43 7.89 7.42
CA VAL A 29 5.61 8.75 8.60
C VAL A 29 4.59 8.42 9.68
N ILE A 30 3.30 8.39 9.32
CA ILE A 30 2.21 8.08 10.26
C ILE A 30 2.37 6.67 10.81
N GLY A 31 2.68 5.70 9.94
CA GLY A 31 2.86 4.30 10.32
C GLY A 31 4.00 4.09 11.32
N LEU A 32 5.18 4.68 11.06
CA LEU A 32 6.33 4.63 11.96
C LEU A 32 6.06 5.30 13.31
N GLN A 33 5.40 6.45 13.29
CA GLN A 33 5.01 7.16 14.51
C GLN A 33 3.99 6.34 15.33
N SER A 34 3.04 5.71 14.66
CA SER A 34 2.05 4.83 15.31
C SER A 34 2.70 3.58 15.89
N ALA A 35 3.63 2.95 15.16
CA ALA A 35 4.40 1.81 15.64
C ALA A 35 5.24 2.15 16.87
N SER A 36 5.87 3.33 16.91
CA SER A 36 6.62 3.84 18.06
C SER A 36 5.72 3.92 19.30
N ARG A 37 4.53 4.49 19.16
CA ARG A 37 3.55 4.57 20.27
C ARG A 37 2.97 3.22 20.66
N ALA A 38 2.74 2.33 19.70
CA ALA A 38 2.28 0.96 19.97
C ALA A 38 3.28 0.19 20.84
N ARG A 39 4.59 0.40 20.63
CA ARG A 39 5.64 -0.22 21.48
C ARG A 39 5.64 0.32 22.91
N ALA A 40 5.31 1.59 23.09
CA ALA A 40 5.25 2.21 24.42
C ALA A 40 3.92 1.99 25.14
N ALA A 41 2.88 1.54 24.43
CA ALA A 41 1.54 1.36 24.96
C ALA A 41 1.25 -0.10 25.31
N ALA A 42 0.21 -0.33 26.13
CA ALA A 42 -0.32 -1.65 26.48
C ALA A 42 -1.84 -1.72 26.25
N GLY A 43 -2.40 -2.93 26.26
CA GLY A 43 -3.83 -3.17 26.17
C GLY A 43 -4.50 -2.50 24.99
N ALA A 44 -5.65 -1.89 25.20
CA ALA A 44 -6.45 -1.23 24.14
C ALA A 44 -5.71 -0.07 23.46
N SER A 45 -4.82 0.64 24.15
CA SER A 45 -4.02 1.71 23.55
C SER A 45 -3.04 1.17 22.51
N ARG A 46 -2.37 0.05 22.78
CA ARG A 46 -1.50 -0.64 21.80
C ARG A 46 -2.28 -1.05 20.56
N VAL A 47 -3.46 -1.64 20.75
CA VAL A 47 -4.32 -2.06 19.61
C VAL A 47 -4.70 -0.86 18.75
N ARG A 48 -5.12 0.25 19.34
CA ARG A 48 -5.46 1.49 18.58
C ARG A 48 -4.29 2.00 17.75
N TRP A 49 -3.08 2.02 18.32
CA TRP A 49 -1.89 2.48 17.58
C TRP A 49 -1.47 1.50 16.49
N LEU A 50 -1.60 0.18 16.71
CA LEU A 50 -1.37 -0.82 15.67
C LEU A 50 -2.37 -0.70 14.52
N THR A 51 -3.66 -0.52 14.84
CA THR A 51 -4.70 -0.30 13.83
C THR A 51 -4.41 0.95 13.00
N MET A 52 -4.09 2.07 13.65
CA MET A 52 -3.76 3.31 12.94
C MET A 52 -2.50 3.16 12.07
N GLY A 53 -1.46 2.48 12.59
CA GLY A 53 -0.26 2.19 11.81
C GLY A 53 -0.53 1.32 10.60
N SER A 54 -1.41 0.33 10.74
CA SER A 54 -1.79 -0.56 9.63
C SER A 54 -2.64 0.14 8.58
N LEU A 55 -3.56 1.01 8.99
CA LEU A 55 -4.34 1.84 8.08
C LEU A 55 -3.45 2.84 7.32
N ALA A 56 -2.48 3.44 8.01
CA ALA A 56 -1.56 4.39 7.39
C ALA A 56 -0.60 3.69 6.40
N LEU A 57 0.01 2.58 6.80
CA LEU A 57 0.93 1.85 5.92
C LEU A 57 0.17 1.13 4.81
N GLY A 58 -0.81 0.30 5.14
CA GLY A 58 -1.55 -0.51 4.16
C GLY A 58 -2.45 0.35 3.27
N GLY A 59 -3.26 1.23 3.88
CA GLY A 59 -4.22 2.07 3.16
C GLY A 59 -3.54 3.22 2.42
N THR A 60 -2.78 4.06 3.12
CA THR A 60 -2.20 5.27 2.52
C THR A 60 -0.90 5.00 1.78
N ALA A 61 0.10 4.41 2.46
CA ALA A 61 1.44 4.30 1.88
C ALA A 61 1.49 3.28 0.74
N ILE A 62 0.69 2.21 0.80
CA ILE A 62 0.74 1.12 -0.18
C ILE A 62 -0.41 1.24 -1.17
N TRP A 63 -1.67 1.17 -0.71
CA TRP A 63 -2.82 1.09 -1.60
C TRP A 63 -3.11 2.41 -2.34
N VAL A 64 -3.16 3.55 -1.64
CA VAL A 64 -3.40 4.86 -2.29
C VAL A 64 -2.26 5.20 -3.24
N MET A 65 -1.01 4.96 -2.83
CA MET A 65 0.14 5.14 -3.74
C MET A 65 -0.05 4.36 -5.03
N HIS A 66 -0.40 3.05 -4.94
CA HIS A 66 -0.62 2.20 -6.10
C HIS A 66 -1.68 2.78 -7.04
N PHE A 67 -2.85 3.15 -6.53
CA PHE A 67 -3.93 3.65 -7.38
C PHE A 67 -3.72 5.08 -7.88
N ILE A 68 -3.01 5.95 -7.16
CA ILE A 68 -2.57 7.24 -7.71
C ILE A 68 -1.58 7.03 -8.87
N ALA A 69 -0.63 6.11 -8.73
CA ALA A 69 0.28 5.78 -9.83
C ALA A 69 -0.50 5.23 -11.03
N MET A 70 -1.52 4.39 -10.79
CA MET A 70 -2.39 3.83 -11.82
C MET A 70 -3.26 4.87 -12.55
N LEU A 71 -3.55 6.04 -11.95
CA LEU A 71 -4.22 7.14 -12.66
C LEU A 71 -3.36 7.69 -13.81
N GLY A 72 -2.04 7.53 -13.73
CA GLY A 72 -1.11 7.89 -14.81
C GLY A 72 -0.96 6.83 -15.90
N PHE A 73 -1.55 5.64 -15.71
CA PHE A 73 -1.46 4.54 -16.64
C PHE A 73 -2.56 4.62 -17.69
N THR A 74 -2.18 4.64 -18.97
CA THR A 74 -3.12 4.62 -20.09
C THR A 74 -2.62 3.74 -21.24
N VAL A 75 -3.57 3.20 -21.96
CA VAL A 75 -3.32 2.40 -23.18
C VAL A 75 -4.01 3.10 -24.33
N PRO A 76 -3.26 3.57 -25.37
CA PRO A 76 -3.86 4.26 -26.49
C PRO A 76 -4.94 3.41 -27.18
N GLY A 77 -6.13 3.97 -27.31
CA GLY A 77 -7.27 3.30 -27.97
C GLY A 77 -8.00 2.27 -27.13
N ALA A 78 -7.63 2.06 -25.86
CA ALA A 78 -8.33 1.17 -24.96
C ALA A 78 -8.96 1.94 -23.78
N GLU A 79 -10.23 1.66 -23.49
CA GLU A 79 -10.90 2.15 -22.29
C GLU A 79 -10.51 1.25 -21.11
N ILE A 80 -10.08 1.87 -20.00
CA ILE A 80 -9.73 1.17 -18.76
C ILE A 80 -10.88 1.34 -17.77
N ARG A 81 -11.42 0.23 -17.28
CA ARG A 81 -12.42 0.18 -16.23
C ARG A 81 -11.93 -0.63 -15.04
N TYR A 82 -12.47 -0.36 -13.87
CA TYR A 82 -12.05 -0.97 -12.61
C TYR A 82 -13.18 -1.81 -12.03
N ASP A 83 -12.84 -3.03 -11.60
CA ASP A 83 -13.73 -3.88 -10.82
C ASP A 83 -13.77 -3.37 -9.36
N PRO A 84 -14.94 -2.92 -8.85
CA PRO A 84 -15.04 -2.39 -7.50
C PRO A 84 -14.73 -3.42 -6.42
N VAL A 85 -15.10 -4.67 -6.63
CA VAL A 85 -14.92 -5.74 -5.64
C VAL A 85 -13.44 -6.06 -5.48
N LEU A 86 -12.72 -6.26 -6.59
CA LEU A 86 -11.29 -6.52 -6.57
C LEU A 86 -10.49 -5.31 -6.05
N THR A 87 -10.91 -4.09 -6.39
CA THR A 87 -10.30 -2.86 -5.89
C THR A 87 -10.42 -2.76 -4.38
N ILE A 88 -11.60 -2.97 -3.81
CA ILE A 88 -11.80 -2.95 -2.35
C ILE A 88 -11.11 -4.16 -1.69
N ALA A 89 -11.15 -5.33 -2.30
CA ALA A 89 -10.45 -6.50 -1.79
C ALA A 89 -8.94 -6.25 -1.68
N SER A 90 -8.33 -5.58 -2.68
CA SER A 90 -6.91 -5.20 -2.63
C SER A 90 -6.60 -4.25 -1.47
N LEU A 91 -7.48 -3.29 -1.14
CA LEU A 91 -7.35 -2.43 0.03
C LEU A 91 -7.36 -3.23 1.34
N VAL A 92 -8.32 -4.15 1.47
CA VAL A 92 -8.45 -5.02 2.66
C VAL A 92 -7.19 -5.87 2.81
N VAL A 93 -6.68 -6.46 1.73
CA VAL A 93 -5.43 -7.24 1.73
C VAL A 93 -4.26 -6.37 2.21
N ALA A 94 -4.07 -5.16 1.65
CA ALA A 94 -2.98 -4.27 2.05
C ALA A 94 -2.99 -3.96 3.55
N ILE A 95 -4.17 -3.61 4.10
CA ILE A 95 -4.33 -3.31 5.52
C ILE A 95 -4.11 -4.55 6.38
N ALA A 96 -4.67 -5.69 5.99
CA ALA A 96 -4.60 -6.93 6.77
C ALA A 96 -3.16 -7.46 6.89
N VAL A 97 -2.41 -7.53 5.76
CA VAL A 97 -1.04 -8.04 5.79
C VAL A 97 -0.10 -7.11 6.56
N THR A 98 -0.33 -5.80 6.46
CA THR A 98 0.41 -4.80 7.22
C THR A 98 0.10 -4.91 8.72
N ALA A 99 -1.17 -5.16 9.07
CA ALA A 99 -1.58 -5.37 10.47
C ALA A 99 -0.94 -6.64 11.05
N VAL A 100 -0.91 -7.72 10.30
CA VAL A 100 -0.26 -8.97 10.73
C VAL A 100 1.23 -8.75 10.96
N GLY A 101 1.95 -8.18 9.97
CA GLY A 101 3.39 -7.94 10.08
C GLY A 101 3.74 -7.00 11.24
N LEU A 102 3.04 -5.86 11.35
CA LEU A 102 3.28 -4.88 12.41
C LEU A 102 2.97 -5.46 13.80
N THR A 103 1.85 -6.16 13.94
CA THR A 103 1.48 -6.81 15.19
C THR A 103 2.52 -7.86 15.59
N LEU A 104 2.93 -8.70 14.64
CA LEU A 104 3.92 -9.75 14.89
C LEU A 104 5.24 -9.20 15.42
N VAL A 105 5.78 -8.14 14.80
CA VAL A 105 7.05 -7.58 15.25
C VAL A 105 6.93 -6.81 16.56
N VAL A 106 5.84 -6.09 16.79
CA VAL A 106 5.61 -5.33 18.02
C VAL A 106 5.38 -6.27 19.20
N THR A 107 4.62 -7.36 19.03
CA THR A 107 4.34 -8.32 20.12
C THR A 107 5.49 -9.28 20.42
N ARG A 108 6.44 -9.42 19.48
CA ARG A 108 7.66 -10.25 19.62
C ARG A 108 8.92 -9.43 19.83
N ASP A 109 8.79 -8.14 20.24
CA ASP A 109 9.89 -7.20 20.54
C ASP A 109 10.94 -7.10 19.42
N GLY A 110 10.52 -7.22 18.17
CA GLY A 110 11.38 -7.13 16.99
C GLY A 110 12.43 -8.23 16.90
N SER A 111 12.13 -9.43 17.39
CA SER A 111 13.01 -10.59 17.23
C SER A 111 13.28 -10.88 15.75
N THR A 112 14.47 -11.41 15.44
CA THR A 112 14.86 -11.69 14.04
C THR A 112 13.86 -12.59 13.33
N GLN A 113 13.32 -13.59 14.03
CA GLN A 113 12.29 -14.48 13.48
C GLN A 113 11.00 -13.71 13.15
N ALA A 114 10.56 -12.82 14.04
CA ALA A 114 9.37 -11.99 13.81
C ALA A 114 9.58 -11.01 12.65
N LEU A 115 10.78 -10.45 12.53
CA LEU A 115 11.12 -9.55 11.41
C LEU A 115 11.13 -10.28 10.07
N LEU A 116 11.76 -11.44 9.98
CA LEU A 116 11.83 -12.22 8.74
C LEU A 116 10.46 -12.76 8.34
N LEU A 117 9.72 -13.36 9.28
CA LEU A 117 8.39 -13.89 9.02
C LEU A 117 7.39 -12.77 8.71
N GLY A 118 7.40 -11.70 9.51
CA GLY A 118 6.55 -10.52 9.29
C GLY A 118 6.87 -9.84 7.97
N GLY A 119 8.15 -9.70 7.61
CA GLY A 119 8.61 -9.14 6.35
C GLY A 119 8.17 -9.99 5.16
N PHE A 120 8.30 -11.30 5.24
CA PHE A 120 7.84 -12.23 4.21
C PHE A 120 6.33 -12.15 4.02
N ILE A 121 5.53 -12.27 5.09
CA ILE A 121 4.06 -12.20 5.02
C ILE A 121 3.62 -10.84 4.46
N THR A 122 4.18 -9.76 4.99
CA THR A 122 3.80 -8.40 4.54
C THR A 122 4.23 -8.16 3.11
N GLY A 123 5.46 -8.51 2.74
CA GLY A 123 5.99 -8.29 1.40
C GLY A 123 5.22 -9.06 0.34
N THR A 124 5.04 -10.37 0.53
CA THR A 124 4.23 -11.21 -0.39
C THR A 124 2.79 -10.72 -0.46
N GLY A 125 2.20 -10.28 0.67
CA GLY A 125 0.87 -9.71 0.68
C GLY A 125 0.78 -8.37 -0.05
N VAL A 126 1.81 -7.52 0.02
CA VAL A 126 1.89 -6.25 -0.71
C VAL A 126 2.03 -6.49 -2.21
N ALA A 127 2.87 -7.42 -2.64
CA ALA A 127 2.93 -7.83 -4.04
C ALA A 127 1.60 -8.44 -4.50
N GLY A 128 0.98 -9.30 -3.68
CA GLY A 128 -0.36 -9.83 -3.94
C GLY A 128 -1.42 -8.73 -4.09
N MET A 129 -1.40 -7.70 -3.25
CA MET A 129 -2.27 -6.53 -3.39
C MET A 129 -2.03 -5.81 -4.73
N HIS A 130 -0.75 -5.59 -5.11
CA HIS A 130 -0.42 -4.94 -6.38
C HIS A 130 -1.00 -5.73 -7.56
N TYR A 131 -0.75 -7.02 -7.67
CA TYR A 131 -1.27 -7.84 -8.77
C TYR A 131 -2.79 -8.03 -8.71
N LEU A 132 -3.40 -8.02 -7.53
CA LEU A 132 -4.86 -7.99 -7.38
C LEU A 132 -5.44 -6.66 -7.88
N GLY A 133 -4.79 -5.53 -7.59
CA GLY A 133 -5.12 -4.22 -8.14
C GLY A 133 -4.98 -4.19 -9.67
N MET A 134 -3.95 -4.82 -10.21
CA MET A 134 -3.78 -4.99 -11.66
C MET A 134 -4.82 -5.92 -12.27
N ALA A 135 -5.28 -6.94 -11.54
CA ALA A 135 -6.37 -7.80 -11.97
C ALA A 135 -7.71 -7.06 -12.03
N ALA A 136 -7.91 -6.07 -11.14
CA ALA A 136 -9.10 -5.22 -11.13
C ALA A 136 -9.26 -4.35 -12.38
N LEU A 137 -8.18 -4.12 -13.16
CA LEU A 137 -8.26 -3.38 -14.42
C LEU A 137 -8.89 -4.24 -15.51
N HIS A 138 -9.99 -3.81 -16.06
CA HIS A 138 -10.62 -4.39 -17.24
C HIS A 138 -10.30 -3.54 -18.46
N MET A 139 -9.72 -4.17 -19.49
CA MET A 139 -9.39 -3.56 -20.78
C MET A 139 -9.38 -4.63 -21.86
N GLU A 140 -9.61 -4.25 -23.11
CA GLU A 140 -9.61 -5.19 -24.26
C GLU A 140 -8.26 -5.88 -24.49
N PRO A 141 -7.09 -5.19 -24.43
CA PRO A 141 -5.81 -5.85 -24.60
C PRO A 141 -5.57 -6.91 -23.49
N GLN A 142 -5.10 -8.09 -23.93
CA GLN A 142 -4.76 -9.15 -22.97
C GLN A 142 -3.49 -8.82 -22.20
N LYS A 143 -3.58 -8.97 -20.88
CA LYS A 143 -2.44 -8.79 -19.96
C LYS A 143 -1.60 -10.06 -19.92
N GLN A 144 -0.31 -9.91 -20.12
CA GLN A 144 0.71 -10.95 -19.94
C GLN A 144 1.76 -10.43 -18.96
N TYR A 145 2.32 -11.29 -18.14
CA TYR A 145 3.32 -10.89 -17.15
C TYR A 145 4.62 -11.65 -17.39
N ASP A 146 5.72 -10.91 -17.42
CA ASP A 146 7.06 -11.49 -17.38
C ASP A 146 7.37 -12.01 -15.97
N LEU A 147 7.53 -13.31 -15.84
CA LEU A 147 7.72 -13.95 -14.53
C LEU A 147 9.03 -13.56 -13.84
N GLY A 148 10.07 -13.22 -14.63
CA GLY A 148 11.33 -12.75 -14.05
C GLY A 148 11.17 -11.41 -13.35
N THR A 149 10.48 -10.48 -13.99
CA THR A 149 10.21 -9.14 -13.45
C THR A 149 9.18 -9.20 -12.30
N VAL A 150 8.18 -10.12 -12.37
CA VAL A 150 7.29 -10.41 -11.24
C VAL A 150 8.09 -10.87 -10.02
N ALA A 151 9.00 -11.84 -10.20
CA ALA A 151 9.86 -12.31 -9.10
C ALA A 151 10.76 -11.21 -8.54
N ALA A 152 11.28 -10.31 -9.39
CA ALA A 152 12.05 -9.16 -8.95
C ALA A 152 11.21 -8.20 -8.09
N SER A 153 9.96 -7.89 -8.50
CA SER A 153 9.05 -7.06 -7.71
C SER A 153 8.71 -7.70 -6.36
N GLU A 154 8.53 -9.02 -6.31
CA GLU A 154 8.29 -9.78 -5.08
C GLU A 154 9.50 -9.68 -4.13
N VAL A 155 10.72 -9.84 -4.63
CA VAL A 155 11.95 -9.68 -3.82
C VAL A 155 12.03 -8.25 -3.24
N ILE A 156 11.77 -7.23 -4.06
CA ILE A 156 11.74 -5.83 -3.60
C ILE A 156 10.67 -5.66 -2.51
N ALA A 157 9.48 -6.25 -2.67
CA ALA A 157 8.41 -6.19 -1.69
C ALA A 157 8.83 -6.80 -0.35
N VAL A 158 9.40 -8.01 -0.35
CA VAL A 158 9.82 -8.72 0.87
C VAL A 158 10.97 -8.00 1.57
N VAL A 159 11.97 -7.56 0.82
CA VAL A 159 13.10 -6.80 1.38
C VAL A 159 12.64 -5.46 1.93
N GLY A 160 11.82 -4.73 1.16
CA GLY A 160 11.26 -3.45 1.58
C GLY A 160 10.36 -3.56 2.81
N ALA A 161 9.48 -4.57 2.87
CA ALA A 161 8.62 -4.83 4.02
C ALA A 161 9.44 -5.22 5.27
N THR A 162 10.47 -6.05 5.11
CA THR A 162 11.37 -6.42 6.21
C THR A 162 12.10 -5.19 6.76
N ALA A 163 12.62 -4.34 5.87
CA ALA A 163 13.26 -3.08 6.26
C ALA A 163 12.26 -2.12 6.94
N ALA A 164 11.03 -2.00 6.42
CA ALA A 164 9.97 -1.18 7.00
C ALA A 164 9.62 -1.63 8.44
N LEU A 165 9.47 -2.93 8.65
CA LEU A 165 9.20 -3.49 9.98
C LEU A 165 10.42 -3.32 10.92
N TRP A 166 11.63 -3.42 10.39
CA TRP A 166 12.84 -3.12 11.15
C TRP A 166 12.89 -1.65 11.57
N PHE A 167 12.58 -0.70 10.66
CA PHE A 167 12.46 0.73 10.99
C PHE A 167 11.38 0.95 12.06
N ALA A 168 10.21 0.30 11.92
CA ALA A 168 9.14 0.38 12.90
C ALA A 168 9.58 -0.02 14.32
N MET A 169 10.58 -0.90 14.44
CA MET A 169 11.12 -1.34 15.74
C MET A 169 12.32 -0.53 16.24
N ARG A 170 13.07 0.12 15.36
CA ARG A 170 14.37 0.73 15.71
C ARG A 170 14.36 2.25 15.67
N VAL A 171 13.57 2.85 14.76
CA VAL A 171 13.60 4.30 14.52
C VAL A 171 12.99 5.05 15.71
N ARG A 172 13.67 6.13 16.13
CA ARG A 172 13.25 7.01 17.22
C ARG A 172 13.54 8.47 16.85
N GLY A 173 12.61 9.34 17.19
CA GLY A 173 12.70 10.77 16.93
C GLY A 173 12.34 11.14 15.48
N LEU A 174 11.87 12.37 15.31
CA LEU A 174 11.30 12.83 14.04
C LEU A 174 12.30 12.79 12.86
N PRO A 175 13.57 13.22 13.00
CA PRO A 175 14.51 13.17 11.88
C PRO A 175 14.75 11.76 11.35
N ALA A 176 14.88 10.77 12.24
CA ALA A 176 15.07 9.38 11.85
C ALA A 176 13.80 8.78 11.23
N VAL A 177 12.61 9.17 11.71
CA VAL A 177 11.32 8.79 11.09
C VAL A 177 11.22 9.33 9.66
N ILE A 178 11.60 10.59 9.44
CA ILE A 178 11.59 11.19 8.10
C ILE A 178 12.55 10.44 7.17
N GLY A 179 13.80 10.18 7.60
CA GLY A 179 14.77 9.43 6.82
C GLY A 179 14.28 8.01 6.47
N ALA A 180 13.72 7.29 7.44
CA ALA A 180 13.14 5.97 7.21
C ALA A 180 11.94 6.02 6.25
N ALA A 181 11.07 7.02 6.38
CA ALA A 181 9.91 7.19 5.52
C ALA A 181 10.29 7.50 4.06
N ILE A 182 11.37 8.23 3.83
CA ILE A 182 11.94 8.47 2.48
C ILE A 182 12.35 7.14 1.86
N ILE A 183 13.07 6.29 2.60
CA ILE A 183 13.52 4.98 2.13
C ILE A 183 12.33 4.06 1.87
N MET A 184 11.37 4.03 2.80
CA MET A 184 10.14 3.23 2.65
C MET A 184 9.33 3.68 1.44
N GLY A 185 9.15 4.98 1.24
CA GLY A 185 8.48 5.53 0.07
C GLY A 185 9.16 5.08 -1.23
N ALA A 186 10.48 5.13 -1.29
CA ALA A 186 11.24 4.66 -2.45
C ALA A 186 11.09 3.15 -2.68
N ALA A 187 11.09 2.33 -1.62
CA ALA A 187 10.91 0.88 -1.74
C ALA A 187 9.49 0.52 -2.23
N ILE A 188 8.47 1.18 -1.71
CA ILE A 188 7.06 0.94 -2.08
C ILE A 188 6.81 1.34 -3.54
N THR A 189 7.24 2.55 -3.95
CA THR A 189 7.12 3.00 -5.34
C THR A 189 7.99 2.19 -6.29
N GLY A 190 9.20 1.83 -5.87
CA GLY A 190 10.10 0.97 -6.64
C GLY A 190 9.48 -0.40 -6.93
N MET A 191 8.88 -1.05 -5.94
CA MET A 191 8.16 -2.30 -6.13
C MET A 191 7.01 -2.15 -7.13
N HIS A 192 6.19 -1.10 -6.96
CA HIS A 192 5.05 -0.85 -7.86
C HIS A 192 5.50 -0.70 -9.31
N TYR A 193 6.48 0.17 -9.57
CA TYR A 193 6.94 0.40 -10.95
C TYR A 193 7.68 -0.81 -11.54
N THR A 194 8.42 -1.57 -10.74
CA THR A 194 8.98 -2.86 -11.19
C THR A 194 7.86 -3.84 -11.56
N GLY A 195 6.78 -3.90 -10.75
CA GLY A 195 5.61 -4.71 -11.08
C GLY A 195 4.88 -4.25 -12.35
N MET A 196 4.88 -2.94 -12.63
CA MET A 196 4.33 -2.39 -13.88
C MET A 196 5.17 -2.75 -15.10
N GLU A 197 6.49 -2.77 -14.98
CA GLU A 197 7.39 -3.23 -16.05
C GLU A 197 7.19 -4.71 -16.41
N ALA A 198 6.66 -5.52 -15.49
CA ALA A 198 6.32 -6.91 -15.78
C ALA A 198 5.12 -7.04 -16.73
N LEU A 199 4.29 -5.99 -16.87
CA LEU A 199 3.07 -6.02 -17.67
C LEU A 199 3.35 -5.79 -19.14
N HIS A 200 3.01 -6.78 -19.97
CA HIS A 200 2.99 -6.68 -21.42
C HIS A 200 1.56 -6.80 -21.92
N LEU A 201 1.20 -5.93 -22.86
CA LEU A 201 -0.11 -5.95 -23.49
C LEU A 201 -0.01 -6.47 -24.91
N SER A 202 -0.84 -7.46 -25.25
CA SER A 202 -0.99 -7.96 -26.61
C SER A 202 -2.35 -7.55 -27.17
N ALA A 203 -2.37 -7.09 -28.42
CA ALA A 203 -3.64 -6.86 -29.11
C ALA A 203 -4.48 -8.13 -29.10
N ALA A 204 -5.77 -8.02 -28.81
CA ALA A 204 -6.69 -9.13 -28.99
C ALA A 204 -6.58 -9.58 -30.46
N THR A 205 -6.20 -10.83 -30.71
CA THR A 205 -6.34 -11.42 -32.03
C THR A 205 -7.82 -11.43 -32.31
N ALA A 206 -8.27 -10.68 -33.34
CA ALA A 206 -9.57 -10.88 -33.90
C ALA A 206 -9.63 -12.36 -34.33
N THR A 207 -10.21 -13.19 -33.46
CA THR A 207 -10.51 -14.57 -33.82
C THR A 207 -11.56 -14.46 -34.91
N ASP A 208 -11.22 -14.95 -36.09
CA ASP A 208 -12.10 -15.12 -37.26
C ASP A 208 -13.52 -15.48 -36.80
N THR A 209 -14.38 -14.50 -36.67
CA THR A 209 -15.80 -14.69 -36.75
C THR A 209 -16.19 -14.55 -38.23
N THR A 210 -15.74 -15.52 -39.04
CA THR A 210 -16.38 -15.84 -40.29
C THR A 210 -17.72 -16.52 -40.01
N GLY A 211 -18.60 -15.79 -39.32
CA GLY A 211 -19.98 -16.14 -39.11
C GLY A 211 -20.82 -14.98 -39.61
N TRP A 212 -21.25 -15.06 -40.85
CA TRP A 212 -22.22 -14.16 -41.46
C TRP A 212 -23.50 -14.12 -40.64
N VAL A 213 -23.68 -13.13 -39.77
CA VAL A 213 -25.00 -12.66 -39.36
C VAL A 213 -25.05 -11.18 -39.64
N ALA A 214 -25.53 -10.86 -40.83
CA ALA A 214 -25.84 -9.49 -41.24
C ALA A 214 -26.91 -8.93 -40.32
N GLY A 215 -26.64 -7.80 -39.64
CA GLY A 215 -27.69 -6.93 -39.13
C GLY A 215 -27.68 -6.54 -37.66
N MET A 216 -26.63 -6.79 -36.86
CA MET A 216 -26.54 -6.21 -35.51
C MET A 216 -25.31 -5.33 -35.36
N PRO A 217 -25.43 -4.15 -34.71
CA PRO A 217 -24.28 -3.30 -34.44
C PRO A 217 -23.42 -3.97 -33.36
N THR A 218 -22.29 -4.55 -33.78
CA THR A 218 -21.34 -5.30 -32.93
C THR A 218 -20.48 -4.42 -32.02
N ALA A 219 -20.62 -3.09 -32.09
CA ALA A 219 -19.81 -2.15 -31.28
C ALA A 219 -20.26 -2.02 -29.82
N ALA A 220 -21.44 -2.50 -29.44
CA ALA A 220 -21.96 -2.34 -28.08
C ALA A 220 -21.73 -3.56 -27.16
N GLN A 221 -21.19 -4.67 -27.68
CA GLN A 221 -21.10 -5.94 -26.93
C GLN A 221 -19.75 -6.17 -26.24
N ASN A 222 -18.73 -5.32 -26.48
CA ASN A 222 -17.37 -5.51 -25.94
C ASN A 222 -16.88 -4.33 -25.07
N ALA A 223 -17.76 -3.47 -24.57
CA ALA A 223 -17.32 -2.47 -23.61
C ALA A 223 -16.84 -3.18 -22.32
N PRO A 224 -15.62 -2.89 -21.82
CA PRO A 224 -15.13 -3.52 -20.61
C PRO A 224 -16.09 -3.24 -19.44
N SER A 225 -16.45 -4.29 -18.70
CA SER A 225 -17.31 -4.16 -17.52
C SER A 225 -16.57 -3.47 -16.38
N GLY A 226 -17.29 -2.70 -15.55
CA GLY A 226 -16.71 -2.03 -14.38
C GLY A 226 -16.98 -0.53 -14.37
N MET A 227 -16.44 0.15 -13.37
CA MET A 227 -16.55 1.60 -13.19
C MET A 227 -15.35 2.32 -13.81
N SER A 228 -15.56 3.56 -14.26
CA SER A 228 -14.44 4.41 -14.68
C SER A 228 -13.53 4.79 -13.51
N ALA A 229 -12.30 5.21 -13.80
CA ALA A 229 -11.38 5.69 -12.76
C ALA A 229 -11.97 6.87 -11.96
N SER A 230 -12.69 7.77 -12.60
CA SER A 230 -13.33 8.92 -11.94
C SER A 230 -14.47 8.51 -11.00
N GLU A 231 -15.24 7.49 -11.36
CA GLU A 231 -16.36 7.02 -10.55
C GLU A 231 -15.92 6.21 -9.33
N LEU A 232 -14.85 5.43 -9.45
CA LEU A 232 -14.41 4.53 -8.39
C LEU A 232 -13.19 5.08 -7.63
N LEU A 233 -12.10 5.39 -8.33
CA LEU A 233 -10.84 5.73 -7.67
C LEU A 233 -10.86 7.14 -7.07
N THR A 234 -11.48 8.12 -7.71
CA THR A 234 -11.49 9.49 -7.21
C THR A 234 -12.11 9.60 -5.81
N PRO A 235 -13.34 9.11 -5.54
CA PRO A 235 -13.90 9.17 -4.20
C PRO A 235 -13.12 8.35 -3.17
N LEU A 236 -12.55 7.21 -3.55
CA LEU A 236 -11.73 6.40 -2.66
C LEU A 236 -10.42 7.10 -2.29
N VAL A 237 -9.71 7.65 -3.28
CA VAL A 237 -8.45 8.38 -3.04
C VAL A 237 -8.71 9.64 -2.21
N VAL A 238 -9.76 10.39 -2.50
CA VAL A 238 -10.14 11.57 -1.71
C VAL A 238 -10.48 11.17 -0.28
N GLY A 239 -11.31 10.15 -0.09
CA GLY A 239 -11.71 9.66 1.24
C GLY A 239 -10.51 9.21 2.08
N ILE A 240 -9.59 8.45 1.50
CA ILE A 240 -8.38 7.99 2.21
C ILE A 240 -7.41 9.16 2.44
N SER A 241 -7.31 10.14 1.53
CA SER A 241 -6.48 11.33 1.73
C SER A 241 -7.01 12.18 2.90
N ILE A 242 -8.31 12.32 3.05
CA ILE A 242 -8.94 12.97 4.21
C ILE A 242 -8.61 12.16 5.48
N ALA A 243 -8.80 10.85 5.47
CA ALA A 243 -8.45 9.98 6.60
C ALA A 243 -6.96 10.09 6.96
N THR A 244 -6.07 10.16 5.97
CA THR A 244 -4.63 10.37 6.15
C THR A 244 -4.35 11.70 6.85
N THR A 245 -5.02 12.77 6.44
CA THR A 245 -4.89 14.10 7.08
C THR A 245 -5.34 14.02 8.54
N VAL A 246 -6.48 13.39 8.82
CA VAL A 246 -6.96 13.20 10.19
C VAL A 246 -5.99 12.36 11.02
N MET A 247 -5.46 11.26 10.47
CA MET A 247 -4.46 10.44 11.15
C MET A 247 -3.18 11.23 11.43
N LEU A 248 -2.74 12.08 10.50
CA LEU A 248 -1.57 12.94 10.70
C LEU A 248 -1.79 13.92 11.85
N LEU A 249 -2.97 14.55 11.92
CA LEU A 249 -3.34 15.45 13.02
C LEU A 249 -3.40 14.72 14.36
N ILE A 250 -4.00 13.52 14.41
CA ILE A 250 -4.03 12.70 15.63
C ILE A 250 -2.61 12.38 16.09
N VAL A 251 -1.73 11.97 15.16
CA VAL A 251 -0.33 11.66 15.48
C VAL A 251 0.44 12.90 15.93
N ALA A 252 0.19 14.07 15.31
CA ALA A 252 0.85 15.32 15.67
C ALA A 252 0.44 15.83 17.05
N MET A 253 -0.82 15.59 17.45
CA MET A 253 -1.37 16.04 18.74
C MET A 253 -1.19 15.02 19.88
N ALA A 254 -0.88 13.78 19.56
CA ALA A 254 -0.75 12.72 20.54
C ALA A 254 0.60 12.79 21.27
N PRO A 255 0.67 12.34 22.54
CA PRO A 255 1.91 12.28 23.30
C PRO A 255 2.98 11.48 22.55
N THR A 256 4.21 11.94 22.66
CA THR A 256 5.36 11.26 22.08
C THR A 256 5.69 9.97 22.87
N GLU A 257 6.48 9.07 22.26
CA GLU A 257 6.98 7.87 22.96
C GLU A 257 7.72 8.24 24.26
N ARG A 258 8.44 9.36 24.25
CA ARG A 258 9.19 9.83 25.42
C ARG A 258 8.25 10.25 26.54
N GLU A 259 7.25 11.05 26.25
CA GLU A 259 6.24 11.50 27.24
C GLU A 259 5.48 10.33 27.84
N LEU A 260 5.07 9.35 27.02
CA LEU A 260 4.39 8.14 27.50
C LEU A 260 5.27 7.31 28.45
N ARG A 261 6.56 7.21 28.17
CA ARG A 261 7.50 6.48 29.07
C ARG A 261 7.79 7.26 30.34
N GLU A 262 7.86 8.59 30.28
CA GLU A 262 8.04 9.44 31.45
C GLU A 262 6.82 9.34 32.39
N GLU A 263 5.62 9.36 31.81
CA GLU A 263 4.36 9.17 32.55
C GLU A 263 4.30 7.79 33.23
N GLN A 264 4.63 6.72 32.51
CA GLN A 264 4.68 5.37 33.08
C GLN A 264 5.66 5.27 34.25
N ARG A 265 6.87 5.83 34.13
CA ARG A 265 7.84 5.86 35.24
C ARG A 265 7.35 6.65 36.43
N ALA A 266 6.66 7.77 36.21
CA ALA A 266 6.09 8.56 37.28
C ALA A 266 5.02 7.78 38.04
N ILE A 267 4.16 7.04 37.35
CA ILE A 267 3.14 6.16 37.96
C ILE A 267 3.81 5.03 38.79
N GLU A 268 4.81 4.35 38.20
CA GLU A 268 5.56 3.28 38.91
C GLU A 268 6.21 3.78 40.20
N LEU A 269 6.87 4.95 40.12
CA LEU A 269 7.47 5.58 41.32
C LEU A 269 6.44 5.94 42.38
N ALA A 270 5.31 6.51 41.97
CA ALA A 270 4.23 6.86 42.89
C ALA A 270 3.63 5.64 43.59
N THR A 271 3.49 4.54 42.84
CA THR A 271 3.00 3.25 43.39
C THR A 271 3.99 2.66 44.38
N ALA A 272 5.28 2.62 44.04
CA ALA A 272 6.33 2.10 44.93
C ALA A 272 6.48 2.94 46.22
N LEU A 273 6.28 4.25 46.13
CA LEU A 273 6.28 5.12 47.31
C LEU A 273 5.09 4.83 48.22
N ARG A 274 3.91 4.60 47.70
CA ARG A 274 2.73 4.22 48.49
C ARG A 274 2.92 2.88 49.21
N GLU A 275 3.50 1.88 48.54
CA GLU A 275 3.76 0.57 49.14
C GLU A 275 4.80 0.61 50.26
N ARG A 276 5.70 1.60 50.30
CA ARG A 276 6.69 1.78 51.37
C ARG A 276 6.15 2.55 52.56
N THR A 277 4.99 3.17 52.45
CA THR A 277 4.38 4.02 53.50
C THR A 277 3.35 3.24 54.32
N TYR A 278 3.04 2.02 53.92
CA TYR A 278 2.23 1.05 54.65
C TYR A 278 3.11 -0.11 55.14
#